data_fe46ab5a1dd9f659a0378404bc525c4b
#
_entry.id   fe46ab5a1dd9f659a0378404bc525c4b
#
_cell.length_a   1.000
_cell.length_b   1.000
_cell.length_c   1.000
_cell.angle_alpha   90.00
_cell.angle_beta   90.00
_cell.angle_gamma   90.00
#
_symmetry.space_group_name_H-M   'P 1'
#
loop_
_entity.id
_entity.type
_entity.pdbx_description
1 polymer ?
#
loop_
_entity_poly.entity_id
_entity_poly.type
_entity_poly.pdbx_seq_one_letter_code
_entity_poly.pdbx_strand_id
1 'polypeptide(L)'
;VKGTTNGNISDVDGKVILQNVPNNATLVVSYIGYITQEVKVGSLSTINVKLVEDTKTLEEVVVIGYGSLDKKQVTSAITSLKADDLMVGVSGSDISASLQGKIGGLVMYNLGSTNAETKFQLRGMTSIKSGKEPLIVIDGFPGGDIRSLTQDDIKSIDVLKDGSAGAIYGTRAASGVILITTKSGSDTNGKVKLTYSNEFTKKQNYNAPEMLSGREYAEHNIGTDYGSDTNWWDEMINKDNFSQKHHLALEMGTEKAQVYTSFFYEKNQGIARQDERQDYGGRVNASFKLFDDWLEVRPAVDYRQAARNNHFPNFQQAMRNNPTRSPYDPESETGYNV
;
A
#
# COMPACT_ATOMS: atom_id res chain seq x y z
N VAL A 1 11.27 13.28 -34.59
CA VAL A 1 11.07 14.70 -34.84
C VAL A 1 9.96 15.19 -33.92
N LYS A 2 10.25 16.20 -33.10
CA LYS A 2 9.34 16.74 -32.09
C LYS A 2 7.98 17.15 -32.69
N GLY A 3 6.88 16.67 -32.09
CA GLY A 3 5.52 17.03 -32.56
C GLY A 3 5.05 16.30 -33.81
N THR A 4 5.78 15.29 -34.31
CA THR A 4 5.42 14.50 -35.48
C THR A 4 5.54 12.99 -35.16
N THR A 5 5.05 12.15 -36.06
CA THR A 5 5.24 10.68 -35.98
C THR A 5 6.53 10.23 -36.70
N ASN A 6 7.33 11.18 -37.25
CA ASN A 6 8.58 10.86 -37.93
C ASN A 6 9.68 10.55 -36.91
N GLY A 7 9.99 9.28 -36.75
CA GLY A 7 11.01 8.78 -35.85
C GLY A 7 11.58 7.46 -36.33
N ASN A 8 12.77 7.11 -35.86
CA ASN A 8 13.43 5.86 -36.17
C ASN A 8 14.36 5.44 -35.02
N ILE A 9 14.76 4.19 -35.00
CA ILE A 9 15.69 3.62 -34.02
C ILE A 9 17.09 3.58 -34.65
N SER A 10 18.14 3.87 -33.88
CA SER A 10 19.53 3.74 -34.32
C SER A 10 19.91 2.28 -34.55
N ASP A 11 20.82 2.05 -35.48
CA ASP A 11 21.51 0.78 -35.66
C ASP A 11 22.53 0.48 -34.55
N VAL A 12 23.23 -0.65 -34.68
CA VAL A 12 24.25 -1.11 -33.70
C VAL A 12 25.46 -0.18 -33.59
N ASP A 13 25.68 0.65 -34.63
CA ASP A 13 26.74 1.65 -34.66
C ASP A 13 26.28 3.03 -34.15
N GLY A 14 25.03 3.14 -33.69
CA GLY A 14 24.43 4.36 -33.19
C GLY A 14 23.99 5.32 -34.31
N LYS A 15 23.91 4.87 -35.57
CA LYS A 15 23.50 5.69 -36.70
C LYS A 15 21.99 5.57 -36.92
N VAL A 16 21.35 6.70 -37.23
CA VAL A 16 19.94 6.78 -37.58
C VAL A 16 19.75 7.66 -38.79
N ILE A 17 18.92 7.26 -39.75
CA ILE A 17 18.55 8.06 -40.90
C ILE A 17 17.09 8.48 -40.76
N LEU A 18 16.86 9.79 -40.79
CA LEU A 18 15.53 10.39 -40.82
C LEU A 18 15.36 11.09 -42.17
N GLN A 19 14.28 10.78 -42.87
CA GLN A 19 13.96 11.39 -44.15
C GLN A 19 12.94 12.53 -43.97
N ASN A 20 12.96 13.50 -44.87
CA ASN A 20 12.00 14.61 -44.93
C ASN A 20 11.90 15.41 -43.62
N VAL A 21 13.04 15.73 -43.00
CA VAL A 21 13.09 16.54 -41.78
C VAL A 21 13.26 18.01 -42.16
N PRO A 22 12.33 18.90 -41.76
CA PRO A 22 12.46 20.31 -42.01
C PRO A 22 13.66 20.95 -41.29
N ASN A 23 14.32 21.95 -41.91
CA ASN A 23 15.45 22.63 -41.29
C ASN A 23 15.14 23.32 -39.96
N ASN A 24 13.89 23.69 -39.71
CA ASN A 24 13.44 24.30 -38.46
C ASN A 24 12.98 23.28 -37.41
N ALA A 25 13.09 21.99 -37.71
CA ALA A 25 12.66 20.93 -36.78
C ALA A 25 13.61 20.77 -35.60
N THR A 26 13.09 20.24 -34.53
CA THR A 26 13.85 19.79 -33.37
C THR A 26 13.79 18.26 -33.28
N LEU A 27 14.94 17.62 -33.16
CA LEU A 27 15.06 16.21 -32.91
C LEU A 27 15.02 15.97 -31.40
N VAL A 28 14.25 14.99 -30.97
CA VAL A 28 14.27 14.47 -29.60
C VAL A 28 15.02 13.14 -29.66
N VAL A 29 16.15 13.08 -28.99
CA VAL A 29 16.98 11.87 -28.91
C VAL A 29 16.93 11.35 -27.49
N SER A 30 16.45 10.10 -27.33
CA SER A 30 16.32 9.45 -26.02
C SER A 30 16.87 8.03 -26.09
N TYR A 31 17.50 7.62 -25.00
CA TYR A 31 17.95 6.26 -24.79
C TYR A 31 17.83 5.90 -23.31
N ILE A 32 17.56 4.64 -23.00
CA ILE A 32 17.39 4.16 -21.61
C ILE A 32 18.69 4.39 -20.84
N GLY A 33 18.61 5.09 -19.70
CA GLY A 33 19.78 5.44 -18.88
C GLY A 33 20.50 6.73 -19.28
N TYR A 34 19.96 7.49 -20.23
CA TYR A 34 20.52 8.76 -20.69
C TYR A 34 19.50 9.90 -20.66
N ILE A 35 19.97 11.11 -20.41
CA ILE A 35 19.14 12.32 -20.43
C ILE A 35 18.66 12.56 -21.86
N THR A 36 17.34 12.68 -22.03
CA THR A 36 16.73 13.03 -23.31
C THR A 36 17.23 14.41 -23.76
N GLN A 37 17.76 14.48 -24.98
CA GLN A 37 18.29 15.73 -25.55
C GLN A 37 17.41 16.22 -26.70
N GLU A 38 17.25 17.54 -26.78
CA GLU A 38 16.58 18.22 -27.88
C GLU A 38 17.61 18.97 -28.71
N VAL A 39 17.73 18.65 -30.00
CA VAL A 39 18.70 19.22 -30.90
C VAL A 39 18.00 19.84 -32.11
N LYS A 40 18.28 21.09 -32.40
CA LYS A 40 17.76 21.78 -33.61
C LYS A 40 18.51 21.30 -34.85
N VAL A 41 17.78 20.98 -35.91
CA VAL A 41 18.36 20.46 -37.16
C VAL A 41 19.16 21.51 -37.88
N GLY A 42 18.63 22.71 -38.11
CA GLY A 42 19.27 23.75 -38.83
C GLY A 42 19.54 23.36 -40.30
N SER A 43 20.69 23.77 -40.83
CA SER A 43 21.14 23.44 -42.19
C SER A 43 22.06 22.20 -42.25
N LEU A 44 22.17 21.46 -41.16
CA LEU A 44 23.09 20.32 -41.06
C LEU A 44 22.47 19.05 -41.65
N SER A 45 23.21 18.37 -42.52
CA SER A 45 22.81 17.04 -43.06
C SER A 45 23.23 15.90 -42.15
N THR A 46 24.18 16.12 -41.23
CA THR A 46 24.65 15.16 -40.25
C THR A 46 24.75 15.82 -38.88
N ILE A 47 24.15 15.22 -37.88
CA ILE A 47 24.16 15.75 -36.51
C ILE A 47 24.70 14.64 -35.60
N ASN A 48 25.79 14.96 -34.89
CA ASN A 48 26.34 14.07 -33.87
C ASN A 48 25.80 14.47 -32.51
N VAL A 49 25.12 13.56 -31.86
CA VAL A 49 24.56 13.77 -30.50
C VAL A 49 25.32 12.88 -29.52
N LYS A 50 25.99 13.50 -28.56
CA LYS A 50 26.62 12.79 -27.46
C LYS A 50 25.60 12.74 -26.30
N LEU A 51 25.04 11.58 -26.04
CA LEU A 51 24.14 11.40 -24.92
C LEU A 51 24.91 11.49 -23.60
N VAL A 52 24.31 12.14 -22.63
CA VAL A 52 24.83 12.26 -21.27
C VAL A 52 24.10 11.24 -20.43
N GLU A 53 24.84 10.43 -19.68
CA GLU A 53 24.24 9.46 -18.78
C GLU A 53 23.33 10.16 -17.77
N ASP A 54 22.13 9.66 -17.63
CA ASP A 54 21.22 10.13 -16.61
C ASP A 54 21.62 9.53 -15.27
N THR A 55 22.61 10.15 -14.64
CA THR A 55 23.03 9.76 -13.27
C THR A 55 21.95 10.00 -12.22
N LYS A 56 20.86 10.73 -12.58
CA LYS A 56 19.65 10.84 -11.74
C LYS A 56 18.70 9.65 -11.90
N THR A 57 18.94 8.75 -12.86
CA THR A 57 18.15 7.54 -13.01
C THR A 57 18.57 6.54 -11.94
N LEU A 58 17.86 6.58 -10.81
CA LEU A 58 17.68 5.45 -9.93
C LEU A 58 18.94 4.91 -9.25
N GLU A 59 19.63 5.71 -8.49
CA GLU A 59 20.19 5.17 -7.27
C GLU A 59 19.02 4.73 -6.40
N GLU A 60 18.61 3.45 -6.51
CA GLU A 60 17.70 2.84 -5.57
C GLU A 60 18.42 2.81 -4.23
N VAL A 61 18.25 3.87 -3.46
CA VAL A 61 18.80 4.01 -2.11
C VAL A 61 17.83 3.35 -1.15
N VAL A 62 18.29 2.38 -0.42
CA VAL A 62 17.55 1.82 0.71
C VAL A 62 17.91 2.65 1.94
N VAL A 63 16.93 3.31 2.55
CA VAL A 63 17.13 4.02 3.81
C VAL A 63 17.29 2.99 4.93
N ILE A 64 18.50 2.85 5.46
CA ILE A 64 18.82 1.89 6.51
C ILE A 64 19.18 2.66 7.78
N GLY A 65 18.36 2.54 8.81
CA GLY A 65 18.63 3.09 10.14
C GLY A 65 19.02 4.55 10.12
N TYR A 66 20.30 4.83 10.27
CA TYR A 66 20.85 6.19 10.35
C TYR A 66 21.44 6.73 9.04
N GLY A 67 21.18 6.08 7.92
CA GLY A 67 21.71 6.49 6.61
C GLY A 67 21.00 5.85 5.44
N SER A 68 21.39 6.25 4.22
CA SER A 68 20.98 5.61 2.98
C SER A 68 22.17 4.84 2.42
N LEU A 69 21.98 3.57 2.04
CA LEU A 69 22.96 2.80 1.31
C LEU A 69 22.44 2.48 -0.08
N ASP A 70 23.33 2.48 -1.05
CA ASP A 70 23.01 1.97 -2.37
C ASP A 70 22.57 0.52 -2.26
N LYS A 71 21.45 0.17 -2.88
CA LYS A 71 20.93 -1.20 -2.93
C LYS A 71 21.99 -2.19 -3.39
N LYS A 72 22.93 -1.76 -4.23
CA LYS A 72 24.07 -2.56 -4.71
C LYS A 72 25.09 -2.88 -3.61
N GLN A 73 25.17 -2.09 -2.54
CA GLN A 73 26.08 -2.28 -1.41
C GLN A 73 25.49 -3.19 -0.33
N VAL A 74 24.18 -3.43 -0.39
CA VAL A 74 23.53 -4.33 0.57
C VAL A 74 23.58 -5.75 0.04
N THR A 75 24.49 -6.54 0.59
CA THR A 75 24.72 -7.96 0.22
C THR A 75 23.60 -8.91 0.64
N SER A 76 22.54 -8.40 1.26
CA SER A 76 21.41 -9.19 1.77
C SER A 76 20.37 -9.46 0.70
N ALA A 77 19.58 -10.53 0.90
CA ALA A 77 18.38 -10.80 0.09
C ALA A 77 17.30 -9.74 0.40
N ILE A 78 17.31 -8.63 -0.35
CA ILE A 78 16.31 -7.57 -0.28
C ILE A 78 15.24 -7.81 -1.33
N THR A 79 13.99 -7.73 -0.94
CA THR A 79 12.86 -7.60 -1.87
C THR A 79 12.29 -6.20 -1.76
N SER A 80 12.33 -5.44 -2.86
CA SER A 80 11.79 -4.07 -2.92
C SER A 80 10.48 -4.06 -3.70
N LEU A 81 9.50 -3.35 -3.20
CA LEU A 81 8.25 -3.04 -3.86
C LEU A 81 8.11 -1.51 -3.94
N LYS A 82 7.78 -1.00 -5.11
CA LYS A 82 7.42 0.42 -5.30
C LYS A 82 5.92 0.61 -5.05
N ALA A 83 5.51 1.85 -4.87
CA ALA A 83 4.09 2.19 -4.70
C ALA A 83 3.21 1.61 -5.83
N ASP A 84 3.71 1.64 -7.06
CA ASP A 84 2.99 1.14 -8.25
C ASP A 84 2.86 -0.40 -8.27
N ASP A 85 3.71 -1.10 -7.53
CA ASP A 85 3.65 -2.56 -7.39
C ASP A 85 2.63 -3.00 -6.34
N LEU A 86 2.16 -2.09 -5.50
CA LEU A 86 1.13 -2.38 -4.50
C LEU A 86 -0.22 -2.61 -5.20
N MET A 87 -1.00 -3.54 -4.68
CA MET A 87 -2.30 -3.86 -5.28
C MET A 87 -3.27 -2.70 -5.07
N VAL A 88 -3.76 -2.14 -6.18
CA VAL A 88 -4.87 -1.18 -6.17
C VAL A 88 -6.18 -1.97 -5.99
N GLY A 89 -7.12 -1.42 -5.21
CA GLY A 89 -8.44 -2.05 -5.00
C GLY A 89 -8.48 -3.09 -3.88
N VAL A 90 -7.44 -3.22 -3.09
CA VAL A 90 -7.52 -3.95 -1.82
C VAL A 90 -8.06 -2.98 -0.79
N SER A 91 -9.37 -3.01 -0.61
CA SER A 91 -10.06 -2.19 0.40
C SER A 91 -9.60 -2.56 1.79
N GLY A 92 -9.07 -1.61 2.47
CA GLY A 92 -8.72 -1.72 3.88
C GLY A 92 -7.67 -0.70 4.26
N SER A 93 -7.81 -0.15 5.46
CA SER A 93 -6.80 0.70 6.11
C SER A 93 -5.49 -0.05 6.40
N ASP A 94 -5.40 -1.30 5.97
CA ASP A 94 -4.26 -2.17 6.22
C ASP A 94 -3.49 -2.44 4.92
N ILE A 95 -2.37 -1.73 4.77
CA ILE A 95 -1.41 -1.89 3.68
C ILE A 95 -0.93 -3.35 3.54
N SER A 96 -1.01 -4.10 4.62
CA SER A 96 -0.60 -5.50 4.67
C SER A 96 -1.26 -6.34 3.58
N ALA A 97 -2.55 -6.10 3.32
CA ALA A 97 -3.27 -6.84 2.30
C ALA A 97 -2.71 -6.62 0.89
N SER A 98 -2.17 -5.42 0.61
CA SER A 98 -1.53 -5.12 -0.68
C SER A 98 -0.15 -5.76 -0.85
N LEU A 99 0.46 -6.24 0.23
CA LEU A 99 1.74 -6.97 0.22
C LEU A 99 1.58 -8.48 0.02
N GLN A 100 0.35 -9.00 0.18
CA GLN A 100 0.09 -10.43 0.12
C GLN A 100 0.49 -11.03 -1.24
N GLY A 101 1.30 -12.09 -1.21
CA GLY A 101 1.79 -12.77 -2.41
C GLY A 101 2.89 -12.03 -3.19
N LYS A 102 3.20 -10.77 -2.83
CA LYS A 102 4.24 -9.96 -3.50
C LYS A 102 5.64 -10.22 -2.96
N ILE A 103 5.74 -10.68 -1.73
CA ILE A 103 7.02 -10.89 -1.04
C ILE A 103 7.19 -12.36 -0.73
N GLY A 104 8.12 -13.03 -1.43
CA GLY A 104 8.41 -14.46 -1.18
C GLY A 104 8.87 -14.68 0.27
N GLY A 105 8.21 -15.61 0.98
CA GLY A 105 8.49 -15.95 2.37
C GLY A 105 7.83 -15.06 3.42
N LEU A 106 7.06 -14.03 3.01
CA LEU A 106 6.21 -13.27 3.91
C LEU A 106 4.81 -13.89 3.93
N VAL A 107 4.36 -14.32 5.09
CA VAL A 107 3.01 -14.82 5.34
C VAL A 107 2.29 -13.82 6.22
N MET A 108 1.04 -13.55 5.89
CA MET A 108 0.20 -12.63 6.63
C MET A 108 -1.06 -13.33 7.10
N TYR A 109 -1.41 -13.05 8.35
CA TYR A 109 -2.61 -13.58 8.97
C TYR A 109 -3.54 -12.41 9.30
N ASN A 110 -4.68 -12.35 8.63
CA ASN A 110 -5.75 -11.41 8.93
C ASN A 110 -7.00 -12.21 9.33
N LEU A 111 -7.64 -11.80 10.42
CA LEU A 111 -8.85 -12.45 10.94
C LEU A 111 -10.14 -12.06 10.20
N GLY A 112 -10.02 -11.30 9.09
CA GLY A 112 -11.16 -10.92 8.26
C GLY A 112 -12.00 -9.75 8.79
N SER A 113 -11.75 -9.24 9.98
CA SER A 113 -12.38 -8.03 10.51
C SER A 113 -11.64 -6.77 10.06
N THR A 114 -12.36 -5.68 9.86
CA THR A 114 -11.77 -4.37 9.54
C THR A 114 -10.91 -3.81 10.68
N ASN A 115 -11.15 -4.30 11.89
CA ASN A 115 -10.45 -3.88 13.11
C ASN A 115 -9.34 -4.85 13.53
N ALA A 116 -9.26 -6.03 12.90
CA ALA A 116 -8.24 -7.02 13.22
C ALA A 116 -6.85 -6.52 12.83
N GLU A 117 -5.89 -6.82 13.68
CA GLU A 117 -4.48 -6.55 13.41
C GLU A 117 -3.92 -7.63 12.51
N THR A 118 -3.32 -7.22 11.39
CA THR A 118 -2.63 -8.16 10.53
C THR A 118 -1.30 -8.54 11.16
N LYS A 119 -1.09 -9.83 11.36
CA LYS A 119 0.17 -10.39 11.84
C LYS A 119 1.05 -10.81 10.69
N PHE A 120 2.33 -10.50 10.80
CA PHE A 120 3.33 -10.81 9.80
C PHE A 120 4.22 -11.95 10.28
N GLN A 121 4.56 -12.85 9.38
CA GLN A 121 5.56 -13.88 9.59
C GLN A 121 6.49 -13.96 8.40
N LEU A 122 7.79 -13.82 8.63
CA LEU A 122 8.81 -13.88 7.59
C LEU A 122 9.65 -15.14 7.78
N ARG A 123 9.77 -15.98 6.72
CA ARG A 123 10.59 -17.23 6.71
C ARG A 123 10.26 -18.25 7.80
N GLY A 124 9.05 -18.28 8.32
CA GLY A 124 8.63 -19.25 9.34
C GLY A 124 8.91 -18.80 10.78
N MET A 125 8.72 -19.70 11.75
CA MET A 125 8.91 -19.39 13.15
C MET A 125 10.38 -19.48 13.55
N THR A 126 10.97 -18.36 13.89
CA THR A 126 12.36 -18.27 14.36
C THR A 126 12.51 -18.54 15.85
N SER A 127 11.43 -18.42 16.62
CA SER A 127 11.43 -18.63 18.07
C SER A 127 10.06 -19.10 18.58
N ILE A 128 10.05 -19.89 19.64
CA ILE A 128 8.82 -20.34 20.32
C ILE A 128 8.32 -19.27 21.31
N LYS A 129 9.22 -18.51 21.93
CA LYS A 129 8.90 -17.59 23.05
C LYS A 129 9.11 -16.09 22.74
N SER A 130 9.91 -15.70 21.76
CA SER A 130 10.17 -14.29 21.44
C SER A 130 9.46 -13.88 20.17
N GLY A 131 9.27 -12.56 19.97
CA GLY A 131 8.51 -11.95 18.87
C GLY A 131 8.76 -12.62 17.52
N LYS A 132 7.66 -13.05 16.91
CA LYS A 132 7.67 -13.78 15.63
C LYS A 132 7.52 -12.85 14.44
N GLU A 133 7.23 -11.58 14.72
CA GLU A 133 6.94 -10.57 13.71
C GLU A 133 8.21 -9.84 13.28
N PRO A 134 8.34 -9.49 12.00
CA PRO A 134 9.44 -8.66 11.53
C PRO A 134 9.34 -7.26 12.15
N LEU A 135 10.48 -6.61 12.34
CA LEU A 135 10.55 -5.24 12.80
C LEU A 135 10.08 -4.31 11.69
N ILE A 136 9.07 -3.48 11.97
CA ILE A 136 8.62 -2.43 11.07
C ILE A 136 9.43 -1.17 11.34
N VAL A 137 9.97 -0.58 10.28
CA VAL A 137 10.73 0.67 10.31
C VAL A 137 10.10 1.63 9.30
N ILE A 138 9.64 2.78 9.77
CA ILE A 138 9.01 3.81 8.92
C ILE A 138 9.93 5.02 8.88
N ASP A 139 10.39 5.41 7.70
CA ASP A 139 11.30 6.54 7.47
C ASP A 139 12.54 6.52 8.39
N GLY A 140 13.06 5.31 8.67
CA GLY A 140 14.22 5.10 9.54
C GLY A 140 13.89 4.93 11.03
N PHE A 141 12.65 5.13 11.47
CA PHE A 141 12.24 4.98 12.87
C PHE A 141 11.70 3.57 13.14
N PRO A 142 12.35 2.78 14.00
CA PRO A 142 11.94 1.41 14.30
C PRO A 142 10.75 1.36 15.27
N GLY A 143 9.83 0.42 15.04
CA GLY A 143 8.66 0.17 15.89
C GLY A 143 7.42 0.97 15.49
N GLY A 144 7.38 1.49 14.26
CA GLY A 144 6.19 2.14 13.71
C GLY A 144 5.02 1.16 13.50
N ASP A 145 3.80 1.65 13.60
CA ASP A 145 2.59 0.90 13.24
C ASP A 145 2.29 1.10 11.75
N ILE A 146 2.34 0.03 10.96
CA ILE A 146 2.03 0.09 9.52
C ILE A 146 0.63 0.61 9.25
N ARG A 147 -0.30 0.44 10.18
CA ARG A 147 -1.67 0.96 10.08
C ARG A 147 -1.76 2.48 10.24
N SER A 148 -0.67 3.15 10.66
CA SER A 148 -0.62 4.61 10.68
C SER A 148 -0.48 5.24 9.29
N LEU A 149 -0.15 4.43 8.29
CA LEU A 149 0.11 4.87 6.93
C LEU A 149 -1.09 4.61 6.02
N THR A 150 -1.21 5.40 4.97
CA THR A 150 -2.06 5.10 3.81
C THR A 150 -1.17 4.57 2.68
N GLN A 151 -1.71 3.69 1.84
CA GLN A 151 -0.98 3.17 0.68
C GLN A 151 -0.51 4.30 -0.24
N ASP A 152 -1.33 5.34 -0.40
CA ASP A 152 -1.05 6.49 -1.25
C ASP A 152 0.15 7.32 -0.78
N ASP A 153 0.49 7.27 0.52
CA ASP A 153 1.64 7.97 1.10
C ASP A 153 2.96 7.19 1.00
N ILE A 154 2.92 5.93 0.58
CA ILE A 154 4.11 5.09 0.48
C ILE A 154 4.85 5.37 -0.83
N LYS A 155 6.18 5.44 -0.73
CA LYS A 155 7.10 5.49 -1.86
C LYS A 155 7.65 4.12 -2.21
N SER A 156 8.14 3.38 -1.19
CA SER A 156 8.67 2.02 -1.34
C SER A 156 8.55 1.22 -0.05
N ILE A 157 8.54 -0.10 -0.20
CA ILE A 157 8.63 -1.07 0.90
C ILE A 157 9.77 -2.02 0.57
N ASP A 158 10.76 -2.08 1.45
CA ASP A 158 11.93 -2.95 1.32
C ASP A 158 11.92 -3.98 2.44
N VAL A 159 12.05 -5.26 2.10
CA VAL A 159 12.03 -6.35 3.09
C VAL A 159 13.39 -6.99 3.16
N LEU A 160 14.03 -6.84 4.32
CA LEU A 160 15.29 -7.45 4.67
C LEU A 160 15.03 -8.80 5.34
N LYS A 161 15.35 -9.88 4.63
CA LYS A 161 15.01 -11.24 5.05
C LYS A 161 16.09 -11.91 5.88
N ASP A 162 17.32 -11.40 5.85
CA ASP A 162 18.48 -12.04 6.43
C ASP A 162 18.96 -11.39 7.73
N GLY A 163 19.80 -12.12 8.48
CA GLY A 163 20.40 -11.64 9.73
C GLY A 163 21.29 -10.40 9.59
N SER A 164 21.67 -10.01 8.37
CA SER A 164 22.36 -8.73 8.11
C SER A 164 21.54 -7.51 8.54
N ALA A 165 20.21 -7.61 8.50
CA ALA A 165 19.33 -6.61 9.11
C ALA A 165 19.57 -6.48 10.62
N GLY A 166 19.95 -7.57 11.28
CA GLY A 166 20.29 -7.61 12.69
C GLY A 166 21.53 -6.76 13.05
N ALA A 167 22.44 -6.58 12.10
CA ALA A 167 23.64 -5.76 12.31
C ALA A 167 23.26 -4.26 12.52
N ILE A 168 22.16 -3.81 11.93
CA ILE A 168 21.72 -2.41 11.98
C ILE A 168 20.73 -2.20 13.13
N TYR A 169 19.74 -3.11 13.26
CA TYR A 169 18.61 -2.96 14.17
C TYR A 169 18.68 -3.83 15.43
N GLY A 170 19.78 -4.59 15.58
CA GLY A 170 20.03 -5.46 16.72
C GLY A 170 19.10 -6.67 16.78
N THR A 171 18.92 -7.20 17.99
CA THR A 171 18.14 -8.43 18.23
C THR A 171 16.67 -8.34 17.85
N ARG A 172 16.10 -7.12 17.79
CA ARG A 172 14.72 -6.90 17.35
C ARG A 172 14.49 -7.25 15.88
N ALA A 173 15.55 -7.27 15.08
CA ALA A 173 15.52 -7.63 13.66
C ALA A 173 15.70 -9.13 13.39
N ALA A 174 15.74 -9.98 14.43
CA ALA A 174 15.97 -11.42 14.27
C ALA A 174 14.94 -12.12 13.38
N SER A 175 13.71 -11.61 13.32
CA SER A 175 12.63 -12.10 12.44
C SER A 175 12.54 -11.37 11.09
N GLY A 176 13.58 -10.57 10.75
CA GLY A 176 13.62 -9.72 9.56
C GLY A 176 13.13 -8.30 9.82
N VAL A 177 13.24 -7.45 8.80
CA VAL A 177 12.84 -6.04 8.87
C VAL A 177 12.01 -5.67 7.64
N ILE A 178 10.93 -4.94 7.86
CA ILE A 178 10.14 -4.29 6.82
C ILE A 178 10.42 -2.79 6.90
N LEU A 179 11.13 -2.27 5.91
CA LEU A 179 11.43 -0.84 5.79
C LEU A 179 10.37 -0.19 4.91
N ILE A 180 9.72 0.82 5.42
CA ILE A 180 8.72 1.59 4.70
C ILE A 180 9.25 3.00 4.52
N THR A 181 9.40 3.42 3.28
CA THR A 181 9.76 4.80 2.95
C THR A 181 8.50 5.51 2.47
N THR A 182 8.18 6.64 3.09
CA THR A 182 7.04 7.46 2.68
C THR A 182 7.44 8.53 1.66
N LYS A 183 6.46 9.11 0.98
CA LYS A 183 6.68 10.22 0.06
C LYS A 183 7.13 11.45 0.82
N SER A 184 8.19 12.10 0.36
CA SER A 184 8.78 13.29 1.00
C SER A 184 8.75 14.55 0.13
N GLY A 185 8.04 14.49 -0.98
CA GLY A 185 8.07 15.52 -2.02
C GLY A 185 9.10 15.22 -3.10
N SER A 186 9.05 15.97 -4.16
CA SER A 186 9.99 15.89 -5.28
C SER A 186 10.31 17.29 -5.80
N ASP A 187 11.35 17.40 -6.61
CA ASP A 187 11.60 18.61 -7.37
C ASP A 187 10.55 18.75 -8.46
N THR A 188 9.67 19.71 -8.29
CA THR A 188 8.60 20.06 -9.23
C THR A 188 8.90 21.35 -9.99
N ASN A 189 10.15 21.85 -9.93
CA ASN A 189 10.53 23.17 -10.40
C ASN A 189 9.67 24.30 -9.77
N GLY A 190 9.35 24.16 -8.49
CA GLY A 190 8.52 25.10 -7.74
C GLY A 190 7.02 25.08 -8.08
N LYS A 191 6.59 24.19 -8.97
CA LYS A 191 5.15 24.03 -9.28
C LYS A 191 4.47 23.17 -8.23
N VAL A 192 3.19 23.46 -8.00
CA VAL A 192 2.36 22.65 -7.12
C VAL A 192 1.76 21.49 -7.92
N LYS A 193 1.94 20.28 -7.44
CA LYS A 193 1.28 19.08 -7.97
C LYS A 193 0.23 18.64 -6.95
N LEU A 194 -1.02 18.65 -7.37
CA LEU A 194 -2.16 18.18 -6.58
C LEU A 194 -2.60 16.82 -7.11
N THR A 195 -2.74 15.86 -6.22
CA THR A 195 -3.22 14.51 -6.53
C THR A 195 -4.42 14.20 -5.63
N TYR A 196 -5.52 13.80 -6.24
CA TYR A 196 -6.68 13.29 -5.53
C TYR A 196 -6.96 11.86 -5.99
N SER A 197 -7.01 10.93 -5.05
CA SER A 197 -7.41 9.55 -5.29
C SER A 197 -8.65 9.21 -4.46
N ASN A 198 -9.52 8.39 -5.03
CA ASN A 198 -10.67 7.84 -4.33
C ASN A 198 -10.86 6.37 -4.68
N GLU A 199 -11.42 5.63 -3.74
CA GLU A 199 -11.74 4.23 -3.92
C GLU A 199 -13.09 3.93 -3.25
N PHE A 200 -13.94 3.20 -3.96
CA PHE A 200 -15.22 2.72 -3.47
C PHE A 200 -15.24 1.21 -3.58
N THR A 201 -15.56 0.52 -2.47
CA THR A 201 -15.50 -0.93 -2.41
C THR A 201 -16.77 -1.49 -1.79
N LYS A 202 -17.33 -2.53 -2.43
CA LYS A 202 -18.36 -3.38 -1.87
C LYS A 202 -17.81 -4.79 -1.72
N LYS A 203 -17.89 -5.34 -0.51
CA LYS A 203 -17.42 -6.69 -0.20
C LYS A 203 -18.57 -7.68 -0.32
N GLN A 204 -18.29 -8.86 -0.84
CA GLN A 204 -19.27 -9.94 -0.92
C GLN A 204 -18.75 -11.18 -0.25
N ASN A 205 -19.65 -11.93 0.39
CA ASN A 205 -19.35 -13.26 0.88
C ASN A 205 -19.46 -14.24 -0.31
N TYR A 206 -18.37 -14.92 -0.62
CA TYR A 206 -18.31 -15.84 -1.77
C TYR A 206 -18.71 -17.28 -1.40
N ASN A 207 -18.43 -17.72 -0.18
CA ASN A 207 -18.64 -19.10 0.27
C ASN A 207 -19.39 -19.09 1.61
N ALA A 208 -20.71 -18.95 1.57
CA ALA A 208 -21.54 -19.17 2.74
C ALA A 208 -21.58 -20.69 3.04
N PRO A 209 -21.46 -21.10 4.31
CA PRO A 209 -21.67 -22.50 4.67
C PRO A 209 -23.12 -22.89 4.37
N GLU A 210 -23.31 -24.10 3.90
CA GLU A 210 -24.66 -24.69 3.83
C GLU A 210 -25.14 -24.97 5.27
N MET A 211 -26.32 -24.46 5.58
CA MET A 211 -26.94 -24.61 6.87
C MET A 211 -28.34 -25.24 6.70
N LEU A 212 -28.78 -26.04 7.68
CA LEU A 212 -30.11 -26.54 7.68
C LEU A 212 -31.13 -25.41 7.80
N SER A 213 -32.14 -25.43 6.98
CA SER A 213 -33.33 -24.58 7.14
C SER A 213 -34.13 -25.00 8.42
N GLY A 214 -34.96 -24.10 8.90
CA GLY A 214 -35.87 -24.39 10.00
C GLY A 214 -36.74 -25.61 9.71
N ARG A 215 -37.24 -25.73 8.46
CA ARG A 215 -38.05 -26.86 8.02
C ARG A 215 -37.28 -28.20 8.07
N GLU A 216 -36.07 -28.25 7.50
CA GLU A 216 -35.24 -29.46 7.54
C GLU A 216 -34.88 -29.86 8.98
N TYR A 217 -34.61 -28.88 9.85
CA TYR A 217 -34.31 -29.10 11.26
C TYR A 217 -35.50 -29.74 11.98
N ALA A 218 -36.72 -29.26 11.72
CA ALA A 218 -37.95 -29.80 12.28
C ALA A 218 -38.27 -31.19 11.72
N GLU A 219 -38.16 -31.40 10.41
CA GLU A 219 -38.40 -32.69 9.75
C GLU A 219 -37.45 -33.80 10.27
N HIS A 220 -36.21 -33.46 10.59
CA HIS A 220 -35.21 -34.36 11.13
C HIS A 220 -35.31 -34.54 12.67
N ASN A 221 -36.21 -33.86 13.35
CA ASN A 221 -36.38 -33.90 14.79
C ASN A 221 -35.09 -33.65 15.58
N ILE A 222 -34.24 -32.73 15.13
CA ILE A 222 -32.92 -32.46 15.72
C ILE A 222 -33.07 -31.76 17.09
N GLY A 223 -34.15 -31.02 17.30
CA GLY A 223 -34.44 -30.31 18.56
C GLY A 223 -35.84 -29.71 18.58
N THR A 224 -36.09 -28.81 19.52
CA THR A 224 -37.39 -28.14 19.64
C THR A 224 -37.62 -27.23 18.42
N ASP A 225 -38.79 -27.39 17.81
CA ASP A 225 -39.26 -26.49 16.74
C ASP A 225 -39.96 -25.28 17.38
N TYR A 226 -39.45 -24.09 17.09
CA TYR A 226 -40.00 -22.78 17.52
C TYR A 226 -40.80 -22.06 16.42
N GLY A 227 -40.95 -22.70 15.24
CA GLY A 227 -41.83 -22.24 14.19
C GLY A 227 -41.22 -21.12 13.27
N SER A 228 -39.95 -20.80 13.38
CA SER A 228 -39.25 -19.87 12.51
C SER A 228 -38.37 -20.58 11.48
N ASP A 229 -37.90 -19.87 10.49
CA ASP A 229 -36.90 -20.34 9.50
C ASP A 229 -35.80 -19.28 9.35
N THR A 230 -34.87 -19.28 10.28
CA THR A 230 -33.82 -18.26 10.39
C THR A 230 -32.51 -18.76 9.83
N ASN A 231 -31.99 -18.10 8.81
CA ASN A 231 -30.63 -18.27 8.39
C ASN A 231 -29.72 -17.39 9.25
N TRP A 232 -29.18 -17.96 10.33
CA TRP A 232 -28.33 -17.24 11.27
C TRP A 232 -27.06 -16.69 10.65
N TRP A 233 -26.54 -17.30 9.59
CA TRP A 233 -25.40 -16.76 8.84
C TRP A 233 -25.78 -15.44 8.17
N ASP A 234 -26.90 -15.42 7.47
CA ASP A 234 -27.41 -14.22 6.77
C ASP A 234 -27.72 -13.08 7.72
N GLU A 235 -28.18 -13.38 8.94
CA GLU A 235 -28.43 -12.39 9.98
C GLU A 235 -27.15 -11.69 10.46
N MET A 236 -26.00 -12.32 10.31
CA MET A 236 -24.71 -11.76 10.71
C MET A 236 -23.99 -11.04 9.60
N ILE A 237 -24.43 -11.18 8.35
CA ILE A 237 -23.79 -10.59 7.18
C ILE A 237 -24.33 -9.18 6.93
N ASN A 238 -23.43 -8.24 6.71
CA ASN A 238 -23.74 -6.91 6.23
C ASN A 238 -23.82 -6.93 4.69
N LYS A 239 -25.03 -7.11 4.15
CA LYS A 239 -25.29 -7.15 2.69
C LYS A 239 -25.14 -5.78 2.03
N ASP A 240 -25.27 -4.71 2.79
CA ASP A 240 -25.24 -3.32 2.33
C ASP A 240 -23.93 -2.61 2.66
N ASN A 241 -22.85 -3.39 2.91
CA ASN A 241 -21.56 -2.80 3.19
C ASN A 241 -21.07 -1.94 2.01
N PHE A 242 -20.55 -0.78 2.35
CA PHE A 242 -19.99 0.16 1.39
C PHE A 242 -18.80 0.88 2.02
N SER A 243 -17.63 0.62 1.49
CA SER A 243 -16.39 1.24 1.94
C SER A 243 -15.99 2.35 0.99
N GLN A 244 -15.43 3.43 1.53
CA GLN A 244 -14.93 4.56 0.75
C GLN A 244 -13.61 5.07 1.32
N LYS A 245 -12.71 5.46 0.43
CA LYS A 245 -11.43 6.07 0.74
C LYS A 245 -11.26 7.31 -0.11
N HIS A 246 -10.83 8.39 0.50
CA HIS A 246 -10.48 9.63 -0.17
C HIS A 246 -9.10 10.06 0.31
N HIS A 247 -8.22 10.38 -0.61
CA HIS A 247 -6.88 10.83 -0.32
C HIS A 247 -6.54 12.03 -1.21
N LEU A 248 -6.10 13.10 -0.59
CA LEU A 248 -5.68 14.33 -1.25
C LEU A 248 -4.23 14.59 -0.88
N ALA A 249 -3.35 14.69 -1.87
CA ALA A 249 -1.95 15.00 -1.67
C ALA A 249 -1.53 16.24 -2.45
N LEU A 250 -0.69 17.04 -1.83
CA LEU A 250 -0.03 18.20 -2.40
C LEU A 250 1.47 17.99 -2.31
N GLU A 251 2.13 18.14 -3.43
CA GLU A 251 3.56 18.01 -3.60
C GLU A 251 4.12 19.24 -4.28
N MET A 252 5.15 19.82 -3.70
CA MET A 252 5.87 20.92 -4.30
C MET A 252 7.33 20.90 -3.85
N GLY A 253 8.21 21.44 -4.67
CA GLY A 253 9.60 21.56 -4.28
C GLY A 253 10.52 22.10 -5.38
N THR A 254 11.70 22.37 -4.92
CA THR A 254 12.88 22.68 -5.71
C THR A 254 13.97 21.66 -5.37
N GLU A 255 15.12 21.74 -6.00
CA GLU A 255 16.27 20.90 -5.67
C GLU A 255 16.70 20.99 -4.19
N LYS A 256 16.52 22.18 -3.55
CA LYS A 256 16.96 22.44 -2.18
C LYS A 256 15.85 22.31 -1.11
N ALA A 257 14.59 22.40 -1.48
CA ALA A 257 13.47 22.35 -0.54
C ALA A 257 12.29 21.63 -1.18
N GLN A 258 11.80 20.59 -0.51
CA GLN A 258 10.70 19.78 -0.97
C GLN A 258 9.68 19.60 0.16
N VAL A 259 8.40 19.61 -0.18
CA VAL A 259 7.30 19.40 0.76
C VAL A 259 6.28 18.47 0.15
N TYR A 260 5.84 17.52 0.94
CA TYR A 260 4.70 16.64 0.68
C TYR A 260 3.70 16.80 1.81
N THR A 261 2.45 17.03 1.48
CA THR A 261 1.35 17.08 2.45
C THR A 261 0.21 16.24 1.94
N SER A 262 -0.36 15.40 2.80
CA SER A 262 -1.53 14.61 2.46
C SER A 262 -2.61 14.69 3.55
N PHE A 263 -3.86 14.49 3.11
CA PHE A 263 -5.03 14.30 3.95
C PHE A 263 -5.81 13.10 3.46
N PHE A 264 -6.33 12.30 4.38
CA PHE A 264 -7.15 11.17 4.02
C PHE A 264 -8.37 11.04 4.92
N TYR A 265 -9.40 10.46 4.35
CA TYR A 265 -10.58 9.94 5.03
C TYR A 265 -10.87 8.55 4.49
N GLU A 266 -11.11 7.60 5.38
CA GLU A 266 -11.46 6.23 5.03
C GLU A 266 -12.56 5.72 5.95
N LYS A 267 -13.62 5.17 5.34
CA LYS A 267 -14.64 4.40 6.01
C LYS A 267 -14.61 2.98 5.45
N ASN A 268 -14.26 2.02 6.27
CA ASN A 268 -14.14 0.63 5.89
C ASN A 268 -15.19 -0.20 6.61
N GLN A 269 -16.08 -0.85 5.84
CA GLN A 269 -17.09 -1.76 6.34
C GLN A 269 -16.73 -3.19 5.99
N GLY A 270 -16.81 -4.07 6.98
CA GLY A 270 -16.63 -5.50 6.81
C GLY A 270 -17.87 -6.20 6.25
N ILE A 271 -17.72 -7.49 5.97
CA ILE A 271 -18.84 -8.37 5.59
C ILE A 271 -19.71 -8.75 6.80
N ALA A 272 -19.19 -8.65 8.00
CA ALA A 272 -19.96 -8.89 9.22
C ALA A 272 -20.73 -7.63 9.62
N ARG A 273 -21.93 -7.80 10.20
CA ARG A 273 -22.66 -6.66 10.78
C ARG A 273 -21.83 -6.01 11.88
N GLN A 274 -21.90 -4.68 11.97
CA GLN A 274 -21.20 -3.85 12.94
C GLN A 274 -19.65 -3.89 12.84
N ASP A 275 -19.09 -4.60 11.85
CA ASP A 275 -17.66 -4.54 11.58
C ASP A 275 -17.35 -3.29 10.74
N GLU A 276 -17.10 -2.20 11.43
CA GLU A 276 -16.83 -0.90 10.81
C GLU A 276 -15.62 -0.22 11.45
N ARG A 277 -14.83 0.44 10.61
CA ARG A 277 -13.72 1.28 11.00
C ARG A 277 -13.74 2.56 10.18
N GLN A 278 -13.56 3.69 10.85
CA GLN A 278 -13.45 4.98 10.24
C GLN A 278 -12.15 5.64 10.67
N ASP A 279 -11.34 6.03 9.71
CA ASP A 279 -10.04 6.67 9.93
C ASP A 279 -9.99 7.99 9.18
N TYR A 280 -9.36 9.00 9.78
CA TYR A 280 -8.97 10.22 9.10
C TYR A 280 -7.68 10.76 9.65
N GLY A 281 -6.96 11.49 8.84
CA GLY A 281 -5.68 12.04 9.27
C GLY A 281 -4.99 12.81 8.16
N GLY A 282 -3.74 13.14 8.43
CA GLY A 282 -2.89 13.83 7.49
C GLY A 282 -1.43 13.72 7.86
N ARG A 283 -0.59 13.96 6.86
CA ARG A 283 0.86 13.89 6.96
C ARG A 283 1.49 15.12 6.32
N VAL A 284 2.56 15.58 6.92
CA VAL A 284 3.45 16.59 6.35
C VAL A 284 4.88 16.07 6.43
N ASN A 285 5.50 15.89 5.28
CA ASN A 285 6.92 15.56 5.17
C ASN A 285 7.61 16.69 4.41
N ALA A 286 8.76 17.13 4.90
CA ALA A 286 9.58 18.09 4.17
C ALA A 286 11.05 17.65 4.16
N SER A 287 11.80 18.16 3.21
CA SER A 287 13.25 17.98 3.13
C SER A 287 13.87 19.30 2.74
N PHE A 288 14.89 19.72 3.48
CA PHE A 288 15.63 20.96 3.27
C PHE A 288 17.12 20.64 3.21
N LYS A 289 17.76 20.98 2.11
CA LYS A 289 19.21 20.91 1.95
C LYS A 289 19.81 22.27 2.24
N LEU A 290 20.65 22.34 3.25
CA LEU A 290 21.24 23.56 3.79
C LEU A 290 22.78 23.52 3.62
N PHE A 291 23.39 24.69 3.57
CA PHE A 291 24.85 24.85 3.52
C PHE A 291 25.50 24.05 2.37
N ASP A 292 25.01 24.28 1.13
CA ASP A 292 25.48 23.60 -0.07
C ASP A 292 25.45 22.05 0.07
N ASP A 293 24.30 21.55 0.51
CA ASP A 293 23.99 20.14 0.73
C ASP A 293 24.75 19.44 1.88
N TRP A 294 25.48 20.24 2.68
CA TRP A 294 26.20 19.69 3.84
C TRP A 294 25.24 19.19 4.95
N LEU A 295 24.08 19.80 5.09
CA LEU A 295 23.06 19.42 6.06
C LEU A 295 21.70 19.22 5.39
N GLU A 296 21.16 18.02 5.53
CA GLU A 296 19.78 17.74 5.14
C GLU A 296 18.90 17.57 6.38
N VAL A 297 17.83 18.37 6.46
CA VAL A 297 16.84 18.32 7.55
C VAL A 297 15.53 17.79 6.99
N ARG A 298 15.01 16.70 7.56
CA ARG A 298 13.78 16.03 7.13
C ARG A 298 12.75 15.99 8.25
N PRO A 299 12.01 17.07 8.52
CA PRO A 299 10.89 17.03 9.45
C PRO A 299 9.74 16.21 8.87
N ALA A 300 9.14 15.40 9.73
CA ALA A 300 7.95 14.62 9.41
C ALA A 300 6.97 14.71 10.57
N VAL A 301 5.71 14.98 10.26
CA VAL A 301 4.60 14.98 11.21
C VAL A 301 3.45 14.21 10.62
N ASP A 302 2.90 13.27 11.37
CA ASP A 302 1.66 12.58 11.00
C ASP A 302 0.67 12.60 12.15
N TYR A 303 -0.59 12.65 11.77
CA TYR A 303 -1.72 12.54 12.67
C TYR A 303 -2.75 11.60 12.08
N ARG A 304 -3.24 10.68 12.91
CA ARG A 304 -4.33 9.78 12.56
C ARG A 304 -5.27 9.62 13.74
N GLN A 305 -6.55 9.64 13.46
CA GLN A 305 -7.60 9.25 14.40
C GLN A 305 -8.42 8.11 13.82
N ALA A 306 -8.69 7.10 14.63
CA ALA A 306 -9.46 5.93 14.25
C ALA A 306 -10.65 5.77 15.20
N ALA A 307 -11.86 5.73 14.64
CA ALA A 307 -13.06 5.26 15.32
C ALA A 307 -13.32 3.82 14.91
N ARG A 308 -13.48 2.93 15.90
CA ARG A 308 -13.61 1.49 15.69
C ARG A 308 -14.87 0.99 16.37
N ASN A 309 -15.64 0.18 15.67
CA ASN A 309 -16.60 -0.68 16.30
C ASN A 309 -15.96 -2.07 16.51
N ASN A 310 -15.72 -2.44 17.75
CA ASN A 310 -15.03 -3.69 18.08
C ASN A 310 -15.99 -4.88 18.23
N HIS A 311 -17.24 -4.71 17.85
CA HIS A 311 -18.21 -5.79 17.86
C HIS A 311 -18.01 -6.66 16.62
N PHE A 312 -17.49 -7.86 16.81
CA PHE A 312 -17.36 -8.86 15.75
C PHE A 312 -18.26 -10.03 16.09
N PRO A 313 -19.24 -10.37 15.23
CA PRO A 313 -20.19 -11.43 15.51
C PRO A 313 -19.51 -12.79 15.64
N ASN A 314 -20.05 -13.64 16.51
CA ASN A 314 -19.56 -15.01 16.68
C ASN A 314 -20.20 -15.96 15.65
N PHE A 315 -19.58 -16.05 14.48
CA PHE A 315 -20.03 -16.92 13.39
C PHE A 315 -20.12 -18.41 13.81
N GLN A 316 -19.22 -18.86 14.65
CA GLN A 316 -19.25 -20.24 15.12
C GLN A 316 -20.50 -20.52 15.98
N GLN A 317 -20.92 -19.57 16.79
CA GLN A 317 -22.15 -19.67 17.57
C GLN A 317 -23.37 -19.60 16.65
N ALA A 318 -23.38 -18.73 15.65
CA ALA A 318 -24.46 -18.62 14.69
C ALA A 318 -24.73 -19.95 13.96
N MET A 319 -23.67 -20.64 13.53
CA MET A 319 -23.81 -21.94 12.88
C MET A 319 -24.36 -23.05 13.78
N ARG A 320 -24.36 -22.85 15.10
CA ARG A 320 -24.88 -23.79 16.10
C ARG A 320 -26.27 -23.44 16.60
N ASN A 321 -26.74 -22.24 16.32
CA ASN A 321 -28.06 -21.81 16.76
C ASN A 321 -29.16 -22.61 16.06
N ASN A 322 -30.25 -22.85 16.78
CA ASN A 322 -31.43 -23.50 16.24
C ASN A 322 -32.10 -22.62 15.17
N PRO A 323 -32.19 -23.06 13.89
CA PRO A 323 -32.75 -22.27 12.81
C PRO A 323 -34.26 -22.01 12.94
N THR A 324 -34.95 -22.78 13.79
CA THR A 324 -36.40 -22.58 14.06
C THR A 324 -36.66 -21.44 15.05
N ARG A 325 -35.62 -20.83 15.66
CA ARG A 325 -35.76 -19.65 16.52
C ARG A 325 -35.77 -18.38 15.67
N SER A 326 -36.64 -17.43 16.03
CA SER A 326 -36.59 -16.08 15.51
C SER A 326 -35.37 -15.33 16.06
N PRO A 327 -34.66 -14.53 15.29
CA PRO A 327 -33.64 -13.62 15.80
C PRO A 327 -34.23 -12.46 16.62
N TYR A 328 -35.53 -12.22 16.46
CA TYR A 328 -36.24 -11.13 17.13
C TYR A 328 -37.15 -11.67 18.24
N ASP A 329 -37.04 -11.06 19.41
CA ASP A 329 -37.90 -11.27 20.53
C ASP A 329 -38.50 -9.92 20.97
N PRO A 330 -39.78 -9.65 20.65
CA PRO A 330 -40.43 -8.41 21.02
C PRO A 330 -40.60 -8.22 22.55
N GLU A 331 -40.45 -9.30 23.34
CA GLU A 331 -40.57 -9.22 24.80
C GLU A 331 -39.21 -9.00 25.49
N SER A 332 -38.09 -9.09 24.74
CA SER A 332 -36.76 -8.80 25.29
C SER A 332 -36.48 -7.30 25.30
N GLU A 333 -35.72 -6.82 26.29
CA GLU A 333 -35.30 -5.39 26.36
C GLU A 333 -34.51 -4.93 25.15
N THR A 334 -33.83 -5.84 24.46
CA THR A 334 -33.01 -5.56 23.28
C THR A 334 -33.75 -5.74 21.97
N GLY A 335 -34.95 -6.37 21.99
CA GLY A 335 -35.69 -6.74 20.79
C GLY A 335 -35.09 -7.95 20.05
N TYR A 336 -34.04 -8.58 20.60
CA TYR A 336 -33.35 -9.70 19.99
C TYR A 336 -33.33 -10.91 20.94
N ASN A 337 -33.40 -12.09 20.34
CA ASN A 337 -33.21 -13.37 21.03
C ASN A 337 -31.69 -13.59 21.19
N VAL A 338 -31.15 -13.29 22.36
CA VAL A 338 -29.71 -13.39 22.66
C VAL A 338 -29.42 -14.76 23.24
#